data_f7f28b6d7c5d889f13ac47a6ae650c36
#
_entry.id   f7f28b6d7c5d889f13ac47a6ae650c36
#
_cell.length_a   1.000
_cell.length_b   1.000
_cell.length_c   1.000
_cell.angle_alpha   90.00
_cell.angle_beta   90.00
_cell.angle_gamma   90.00
#
_symmetry.space_group_name_H-M   'P 1'
#
loop_
_entity.id
_entity.type
_entity.pdbx_description
1 polymer ?
#
loop_
_entity_poly.entity_id
_entity_poly.type
_entity_poly.pdbx_seq_one_letter_code
_entity_poly.pdbx_strand_id
1 'polypeptide(L)'
;KKVSNVPPFQCGFSGYVTYDLCLNIENVKQIAKKENKYPDLQFGLFDIVIAFDLKLKKAFLFSINLDHLNLSKNSVTHDTRRKEILSRYKLSYIPRAHKNFGRLKWFQEMPKKEYKRKINIIKKYIKQGDIFQANFTHSFWSKNTKLVPHNNIYLKFRKKTCTPFSA
;
A
#
# COMPACT_ATOMS: atom_id res chain seq x y z
N LYS A 1 -17.35 19.99 -0.06
CA LYS A 1 -16.50 21.07 0.47
C LYS A 1 -15.57 20.47 1.52
N LYS A 2 -14.27 20.66 1.40
CA LYS A 2 -13.28 20.12 2.35
C LYS A 2 -13.42 20.88 3.69
N VAL A 3 -13.42 20.13 4.79
CA VAL A 3 -13.45 20.69 6.16
C VAL A 3 -12.00 20.93 6.62
N SER A 4 -11.72 22.09 7.17
CA SER A 4 -10.42 22.47 7.72
C SER A 4 -10.20 21.87 9.13
N ASN A 5 -8.94 21.78 9.57
CA ASN A 5 -8.55 21.34 10.91
C ASN A 5 -8.98 19.91 11.31
N VAL A 6 -9.12 19.05 10.32
CA VAL A 6 -9.42 17.61 10.47
C VAL A 6 -8.49 16.81 9.55
N PRO A 7 -8.38 15.48 9.71
CA PRO A 7 -7.54 14.66 8.84
C PRO A 7 -7.75 14.92 7.35
N PRO A 8 -6.68 14.90 6.54
CA PRO A 8 -6.72 15.39 5.16
C PRO A 8 -7.56 14.55 4.21
N PHE A 9 -7.64 13.22 4.40
CA PHE A 9 -8.45 12.34 3.57
C PHE A 9 -9.87 12.24 4.13
N GLN A 10 -10.81 12.91 3.46
CA GLN A 10 -12.19 13.10 3.91
C GLN A 10 -13.23 12.43 2.99
N CYS A 11 -12.92 11.40 2.32
CA CYS A 11 -13.57 10.69 1.23
C CYS A 11 -12.95 11.01 -0.14
N GLY A 12 -13.23 10.17 -1.11
CA GLY A 12 -12.71 10.32 -2.48
C GLY A 12 -11.97 9.08 -2.96
N PHE A 13 -11.11 9.26 -3.94
CA PHE A 13 -10.34 8.18 -4.51
C PHE A 13 -9.07 7.91 -3.71
N SER A 14 -8.79 6.64 -3.47
CA SER A 14 -7.51 6.17 -2.95
C SER A 14 -7.11 4.89 -3.66
N GLY A 15 -5.84 4.72 -3.93
CA GLY A 15 -5.34 3.57 -4.67
C GLY A 15 -3.86 3.68 -4.96
N TYR A 16 -3.42 2.99 -5.99
CA TYR A 16 -2.03 3.03 -6.43
C TYR A 16 -1.91 3.02 -7.95
N VAL A 17 -0.77 3.49 -8.38
CA VAL A 17 -0.27 3.42 -9.76
C VAL A 17 1.08 2.74 -9.68
N THR A 18 1.32 1.69 -10.45
CA THR A 18 2.62 1.04 -10.53
C THR A 18 3.57 1.86 -11.38
N TYR A 19 4.87 1.71 -11.14
CA TYR A 19 5.88 2.32 -12.00
C TYR A 19 5.76 1.83 -13.45
N ASP A 20 5.41 0.56 -13.66
CA ASP A 20 5.29 -0.06 -14.97
C ASP A 20 4.15 0.50 -15.82
N LEU A 21 3.25 1.32 -15.26
CA LEU A 21 2.25 2.05 -16.04
C LEU A 21 2.93 2.95 -17.10
N CYS A 22 4.16 3.40 -16.85
CA CYS A 22 4.93 4.20 -17.81
C CYS A 22 5.10 3.48 -19.15
N LEU A 23 5.16 2.14 -19.18
CA LEU A 23 5.26 1.35 -20.40
C LEU A 23 4.03 1.47 -21.31
N ASN A 24 2.88 1.87 -20.75
CA ASN A 24 1.65 2.12 -21.50
C ASN A 24 1.50 3.58 -21.95
N ILE A 25 2.25 4.49 -21.32
CA ILE A 25 2.19 5.94 -21.59
C ILE A 25 3.35 6.35 -22.49
N GLU A 26 4.53 5.83 -22.21
CA GLU A 26 5.76 6.13 -22.93
C GLU A 26 6.11 4.99 -23.90
N ASN A 27 6.74 5.34 -25.02
CA ASN A 27 7.22 4.32 -25.98
C ASN A 27 8.52 3.67 -25.49
N VAL A 28 8.44 3.00 -24.34
CA VAL A 28 9.57 2.32 -23.71
C VAL A 28 9.42 0.82 -23.85
N LYS A 29 10.47 0.16 -24.35
CA LYS A 29 10.47 -1.30 -24.52
C LYS A 29 10.52 -1.99 -23.15
N GLN A 30 9.56 -2.85 -22.87
CA GLN A 30 9.61 -3.72 -21.70
C GLN A 30 10.71 -4.76 -21.86
N ILE A 31 11.72 -4.72 -21.00
CA ILE A 31 12.84 -5.67 -20.97
C ILE A 31 12.62 -6.74 -19.90
N ALA A 32 12.09 -6.35 -18.74
CA ALA A 32 11.83 -7.26 -17.63
C ALA A 32 10.51 -8.01 -17.79
N LYS A 33 10.47 -9.28 -17.34
CA LYS A 33 9.23 -10.03 -17.24
C LYS A 33 8.37 -9.46 -16.12
N LYS A 34 7.09 -9.22 -16.39
CA LYS A 34 6.13 -8.83 -15.36
C LYS A 34 5.85 -10.05 -14.46
N GLU A 35 6.43 -10.07 -13.27
CA GLU A 35 6.26 -11.18 -12.32
C GLU A 35 4.96 -11.07 -11.54
N ASN A 36 4.44 -9.85 -11.35
CA ASN A 36 3.26 -9.58 -10.57
C ASN A 36 1.99 -9.57 -11.44
N LYS A 37 0.94 -10.21 -10.93
CA LYS A 37 -0.41 -10.21 -11.54
C LYS A 37 -1.28 -9.03 -11.08
N TYR A 38 -0.71 -8.05 -10.42
CA TYR A 38 -1.44 -6.86 -9.98
C TYR A 38 -1.70 -5.92 -11.16
N PRO A 39 -2.86 -5.25 -11.22
CA PRO A 39 -3.13 -4.23 -12.22
C PRO A 39 -2.15 -3.05 -12.06
N ASP A 40 -1.81 -2.39 -13.17
CA ASP A 40 -0.89 -1.26 -13.14
C ASP A 40 -1.50 0.00 -12.53
N LEU A 41 -2.83 0.04 -12.47
CA LEU A 41 -3.60 1.11 -11.85
C LEU A 41 -4.81 0.51 -11.15
N GLN A 42 -4.98 0.86 -9.87
CA GLN A 42 -6.15 0.46 -9.10
C GLN A 42 -6.56 1.58 -8.14
N PHE A 43 -7.80 2.05 -8.27
CA PHE A 43 -8.40 3.03 -7.36
C PHE A 43 -9.72 2.51 -6.81
N GLY A 44 -9.95 2.77 -5.53
CA GLY A 44 -11.24 2.65 -4.87
C GLY A 44 -11.83 4.02 -4.62
N LEU A 45 -13.14 4.15 -4.80
CA LEU A 45 -13.90 5.31 -4.36
C LEU A 45 -14.45 5.05 -2.97
N PHE A 46 -14.03 5.87 -2.01
CA PHE A 46 -14.40 5.75 -0.60
C PHE A 46 -15.38 6.87 -0.25
N ASP A 47 -16.63 6.52 -0.09
CA ASP A 47 -17.73 7.41 0.29
C ASP A 47 -17.92 7.52 1.81
N ILE A 48 -17.34 6.59 2.56
CA ILE A 48 -17.34 6.58 4.03
C ILE A 48 -15.91 6.30 4.50
N VAL A 49 -15.38 7.18 5.35
CA VAL A 49 -14.00 7.11 5.87
C VAL A 49 -13.99 7.34 7.37
N ILE A 50 -13.36 6.45 8.12
CA ILE A 50 -13.05 6.69 9.54
C ILE A 50 -11.57 7.07 9.62
N ALA A 51 -11.27 8.26 10.09
CA ALA A 51 -9.91 8.75 10.28
C ALA A 51 -9.59 8.94 11.76
N PHE A 52 -8.42 8.49 12.16
CA PHE A 52 -7.95 8.59 13.54
C PHE A 52 -6.80 9.59 13.62
N ASP A 53 -7.00 10.65 14.41
CA ASP A 53 -5.93 11.54 14.83
C ASP A 53 -5.31 11.00 16.12
N LEU A 54 -4.18 10.34 16.01
CA LEU A 54 -3.53 9.72 17.17
C LEU A 54 -2.89 10.75 18.11
N LYS A 55 -2.55 11.93 17.61
CA LYS A 55 -1.99 13.03 18.40
C LYS A 55 -3.06 13.68 19.26
N LEU A 56 -4.21 13.97 18.68
CA LEU A 56 -5.35 14.55 19.38
C LEU A 56 -6.24 13.49 20.07
N LYS A 57 -5.96 12.20 19.84
CA LYS A 57 -6.79 11.06 20.33
C LYS A 57 -8.25 11.20 19.94
N LYS A 58 -8.52 11.63 18.70
CA LYS A 58 -9.87 11.82 18.15
C LYS A 58 -10.08 10.92 16.96
N ALA A 59 -11.33 10.49 16.76
CA ALA A 59 -11.79 9.79 15.57
C ALA A 59 -12.82 10.65 14.85
N PHE A 60 -12.74 10.67 13.52
CA PHE A 60 -13.64 11.41 12.65
C PHE A 60 -14.30 10.42 11.69
N LEU A 61 -15.60 10.57 11.49
CA LEU A 61 -16.33 9.89 10.42
C LEU A 61 -16.65 10.90 9.33
N PHE A 62 -16.08 10.69 8.17
CA PHE A 62 -16.43 11.42 6.94
C PHE A 62 -17.36 10.57 6.10
N SER A 63 -18.36 11.22 5.50
CA SER A 63 -19.39 10.49 4.76
C SER A 63 -19.98 11.41 3.68
N ILE A 64 -19.98 10.91 2.43
CA ILE A 64 -20.58 11.59 1.27
C ILE A 64 -21.60 10.65 0.65
N ASN A 65 -22.83 11.11 0.53
CA ASN A 65 -23.87 10.34 -0.16
C ASN A 65 -23.66 10.42 -1.69
N LEU A 66 -23.33 9.28 -2.30
CA LEU A 66 -23.13 9.12 -3.74
C LEU A 66 -24.18 8.18 -4.36
N ASP A 67 -25.28 7.89 -3.67
CA ASP A 67 -26.30 6.96 -4.16
C ASP A 67 -26.90 7.42 -5.49
N HIS A 68 -26.97 8.75 -5.71
CA HIS A 68 -27.45 9.34 -6.97
C HIS A 68 -26.60 8.99 -8.21
N LEU A 69 -25.34 8.58 -8.02
CA LEU A 69 -24.44 8.20 -9.12
C LEU A 69 -24.62 6.75 -9.59
N ASN A 70 -25.46 5.97 -8.90
CA ASN A 70 -25.73 4.57 -9.22
C ASN A 70 -24.48 3.70 -9.48
N LEU A 71 -23.37 4.00 -8.77
CA LEU A 71 -22.07 3.35 -8.94
C LEU A 71 -22.03 1.90 -8.44
N SER A 72 -22.98 1.52 -7.60
CA SER A 72 -23.09 0.17 -7.06
C SER A 72 -24.29 -0.56 -7.65
N LYS A 73 -24.09 -1.78 -8.11
CA LYS A 73 -25.18 -2.69 -8.50
C LYS A 73 -25.97 -3.22 -7.29
N ASN A 74 -25.49 -2.99 -6.08
CA ASN A 74 -26.15 -3.44 -4.85
C ASN A 74 -27.11 -2.36 -4.36
N SER A 75 -28.33 -2.76 -4.05
CA SER A 75 -29.43 -1.91 -3.58
C SER A 75 -29.24 -1.35 -2.15
N VAL A 76 -28.03 -1.45 -1.60
CA VAL A 76 -27.74 -0.99 -0.21
C VAL A 76 -27.50 0.51 -0.23
N THR A 77 -28.35 1.27 0.45
CA THR A 77 -28.25 2.72 0.53
C THR A 77 -27.02 3.16 1.33
N HIS A 78 -26.56 4.38 1.07
CA HIS A 78 -25.46 5.01 1.82
C HIS A 78 -25.71 5.00 3.35
N ASP A 79 -26.91 5.33 3.80
CA ASP A 79 -27.25 5.34 5.23
C ASP A 79 -27.17 3.95 5.86
N THR A 80 -27.56 2.91 5.13
CA THR A 80 -27.44 1.53 5.60
C THR A 80 -25.97 1.14 5.75
N ARG A 81 -25.12 1.43 4.76
CA ARG A 81 -23.67 1.19 4.83
C ARG A 81 -23.03 1.94 6.00
N ARG A 82 -23.40 3.21 6.21
CA ARG A 82 -22.90 4.02 7.32
C ARG A 82 -23.25 3.43 8.68
N LYS A 83 -24.50 3.02 8.87
CA LYS A 83 -24.96 2.36 10.10
C LYS A 83 -24.22 1.05 10.36
N GLU A 84 -24.02 0.25 9.34
CA GLU A 84 -23.28 -1.01 9.42
C GLU A 84 -21.82 -0.78 9.84
N ILE A 85 -21.12 0.16 9.23
CA ILE A 85 -19.74 0.51 9.60
C ILE A 85 -19.65 0.96 11.06
N LEU A 86 -20.56 1.81 11.51
CA LEU A 86 -20.59 2.28 12.90
C LEU A 86 -20.91 1.14 13.89
N SER A 87 -21.78 0.21 13.55
CA SER A 87 -22.09 -0.95 14.40
C SER A 87 -20.88 -1.88 14.52
N ARG A 88 -20.18 -2.15 13.42
CA ARG A 88 -18.93 -2.95 13.41
C ARG A 88 -17.81 -2.28 14.21
N TYR A 89 -17.72 -0.96 14.18
CA TYR A 89 -16.73 -0.22 14.97
C TYR A 89 -16.99 -0.35 16.47
N LYS A 90 -18.25 -0.32 16.91
CA LYS A 90 -18.62 -0.54 18.32
C LYS A 90 -18.29 -1.95 18.82
N LEU A 91 -18.31 -2.93 17.93
CA LEU A 91 -17.97 -4.33 18.21
C LEU A 91 -16.46 -4.59 18.12
N SER A 92 -15.62 -3.59 18.29
CA SER A 92 -14.18 -3.56 18.01
C SER A 92 -13.47 -4.87 18.34
N TYR A 93 -13.28 -5.69 17.30
CA TYR A 93 -12.31 -6.77 17.30
C TYR A 93 -10.93 -6.14 17.11
N ILE A 94 -10.18 -6.00 18.17
CA ILE A 94 -8.73 -5.72 18.06
C ILE A 94 -8.08 -7.04 17.69
N PRO A 95 -7.57 -7.22 16.46
CA PRO A 95 -6.86 -8.44 16.11
C PRO A 95 -5.68 -8.58 17.07
N ARG A 96 -5.71 -9.57 17.93
CA ARG A 96 -4.55 -9.89 18.75
C ARG A 96 -3.42 -10.24 17.78
N ALA A 97 -2.36 -9.43 17.81
CA ALA A 97 -1.16 -9.76 17.04
C ALA A 97 -0.72 -11.16 17.46
N HIS A 98 -0.75 -12.12 16.54
CA HIS A 98 -0.24 -13.46 16.82
C HIS A 98 1.19 -13.34 17.30
N LYS A 99 1.46 -13.85 18.51
CA LYS A 99 2.71 -13.58 19.24
C LYS A 99 3.95 -14.14 18.53
N ASN A 100 3.84 -15.19 17.72
CA ASN A 100 5.00 -15.79 17.06
C ASN A 100 4.67 -16.30 15.68
N PHE A 101 5.27 -15.71 14.66
CA PHE A 101 5.46 -16.44 13.41
C PHE A 101 6.74 -17.27 13.55
N GLY A 102 6.72 -18.50 13.09
CA GLY A 102 7.93 -19.29 12.90
C GLY A 102 8.95 -18.50 12.07
N ARG A 103 10.21 -18.91 12.12
CA ARG A 103 11.26 -18.29 11.27
C ARG A 103 10.90 -18.53 9.81
N LEU A 104 10.63 -17.43 9.07
CA LEU A 104 10.45 -17.50 7.62
C LEU A 104 11.81 -17.74 6.96
N LYS A 105 11.86 -18.69 6.04
CA LYS A 105 13.03 -18.90 5.20
C LYS A 105 12.95 -17.91 4.04
N TRP A 106 13.88 -16.95 4.01
CA TRP A 106 13.96 -15.93 2.98
C TRP A 106 14.88 -16.39 1.86
N PHE A 107 14.44 -16.13 0.65
CA PHE A 107 15.19 -16.31 -0.57
C PHE A 107 15.45 -14.94 -1.17
N GLN A 108 16.58 -14.75 -1.78
CA GLN A 108 16.96 -13.52 -2.48
C GLN A 108 17.00 -13.76 -3.98
N GLU A 109 16.59 -12.76 -4.74
CA GLU A 109 16.55 -12.81 -6.21
C GLU A 109 17.96 -12.98 -6.80
N MET A 110 18.97 -12.31 -6.21
CA MET A 110 20.33 -12.41 -6.68
C MET A 110 21.34 -12.62 -5.54
N PRO A 111 22.45 -13.35 -5.80
CA PRO A 111 23.53 -13.53 -4.82
C PRO A 111 24.24 -12.21 -4.49
N LYS A 112 24.78 -12.10 -3.27
CA LYS A 112 25.53 -10.92 -2.79
C LYS A 112 26.67 -10.50 -3.76
N LYS A 113 27.37 -11.46 -4.36
CA LYS A 113 28.47 -11.19 -5.32
C LYS A 113 27.94 -10.45 -6.55
N GLU A 114 26.82 -10.90 -7.10
CA GLU A 114 26.17 -10.29 -8.27
C GLU A 114 25.63 -8.91 -7.95
N TYR A 115 25.00 -8.73 -6.78
CA TYR A 115 24.55 -7.43 -6.30
C TYR A 115 25.71 -6.42 -6.26
N LYS A 116 26.83 -6.79 -5.63
CA LYS A 116 28.03 -5.94 -5.56
C LYS A 116 28.57 -5.59 -6.94
N ARG A 117 28.60 -6.57 -7.86
CA ARG A 117 29.05 -6.34 -9.24
C ARG A 117 28.18 -5.28 -9.94
N LYS A 118 26.86 -5.40 -9.85
CA LYS A 118 25.91 -4.44 -10.44
C LYS A 118 26.06 -3.04 -9.84
N ILE A 119 26.21 -2.94 -8.51
CA ILE A 119 26.49 -1.65 -7.86
C ILE A 119 27.77 -1.00 -8.41
N ASN A 120 28.83 -1.76 -8.62
CA ASN A 120 30.06 -1.22 -9.16
C ASN A 120 29.92 -0.72 -10.61
N ILE A 121 29.09 -1.38 -11.41
CA ILE A 121 28.75 -0.91 -12.77
C ILE A 121 28.01 0.43 -12.70
N ILE A 122 26.99 0.55 -11.84
CA ILE A 122 26.24 1.81 -11.65
C ILE A 122 27.20 2.93 -11.21
N LYS A 123 28.07 2.66 -10.24
CA LYS A 123 29.07 3.63 -9.79
C LYS A 123 30.01 4.09 -10.91
N LYS A 124 30.34 3.19 -11.86
CA LYS A 124 31.13 3.54 -13.04
C LYS A 124 30.38 4.51 -13.95
N TYR A 125 29.11 4.24 -14.27
CA TYR A 125 28.28 5.14 -15.07
C TYR A 125 28.13 6.53 -14.44
N ILE A 126 27.93 6.59 -13.11
CA ILE A 126 27.88 7.88 -12.41
C ILE A 126 29.21 8.64 -12.53
N LYS A 127 30.36 7.94 -12.36
CA LYS A 127 31.68 8.58 -12.49
C LYS A 127 32.00 9.06 -13.91
N GLN A 128 31.47 8.39 -14.92
CA GLN A 128 31.63 8.75 -16.33
C GLN A 128 30.68 9.88 -16.76
N GLY A 129 29.72 10.24 -15.92
CA GLY A 129 28.72 11.27 -16.24
C GLY A 129 27.55 10.78 -17.10
N ASP A 130 27.46 9.46 -17.37
CA ASP A 130 26.39 8.87 -18.17
C ASP A 130 25.03 8.95 -17.45
N ILE A 131 25.03 8.85 -16.12
CA ILE A 131 23.84 8.99 -15.28
C ILE A 131 24.17 9.79 -14.03
N PHE A 132 23.19 10.51 -13.52
CA PHE A 132 23.29 11.29 -12.29
C PHE A 132 23.07 10.43 -11.03
N GLN A 133 22.07 9.58 -11.05
CA GLN A 133 21.73 8.67 -9.97
C GLN A 133 21.02 7.43 -10.52
N ALA A 134 20.97 6.36 -9.75
CA ALA A 134 20.15 5.19 -10.03
C ALA A 134 19.62 4.58 -8.76
N ASN A 135 18.37 4.14 -8.79
CA ASN A 135 17.79 3.28 -7.77
C ASN A 135 18.00 1.82 -8.18
N PHE A 136 18.69 1.07 -7.32
CA PHE A 136 18.93 -0.34 -7.55
C PHE A 136 18.35 -1.19 -6.42
N THR A 137 17.37 -2.00 -6.76
CA THR A 137 16.67 -2.86 -5.82
C THR A 137 16.70 -4.32 -6.26
N HIS A 138 16.46 -5.23 -5.34
CA HIS A 138 16.19 -6.62 -5.63
C HIS A 138 15.16 -7.18 -4.63
N SER A 139 14.53 -8.27 -5.00
CA SER A 139 13.45 -8.87 -4.21
C SER A 139 13.97 -9.89 -3.19
N PHE A 140 13.33 -9.90 -2.03
CA PHE A 140 13.38 -11.02 -1.09
C PHE A 140 11.99 -11.64 -1.01
N TRP A 141 11.91 -12.95 -1.01
CA TRP A 141 10.64 -13.65 -0.95
C TRP A 141 10.69 -14.87 -0.03
N SER A 142 9.53 -15.33 0.42
CA SER A 142 9.39 -16.53 1.25
C SER A 142 8.23 -17.36 0.75
N LYS A 143 8.42 -18.68 0.67
CA LYS A 143 7.39 -19.63 0.20
C LYS A 143 6.29 -19.89 1.22
N ASN A 144 6.51 -19.60 2.48
CA ASN A 144 5.63 -20.07 3.56
C ASN A 144 4.81 -18.93 4.18
N THR A 145 3.90 -18.36 3.38
CA THR A 145 3.05 -17.26 3.83
C THR A 145 1.68 -17.69 4.36
N LYS A 146 1.25 -18.93 4.12
CA LYS A 146 -0.09 -19.41 4.52
C LYS A 146 -0.36 -19.35 6.03
N LEU A 147 0.69 -19.37 6.85
CA LEU A 147 0.61 -19.37 8.32
C LEU A 147 0.76 -17.98 8.95
N VAL A 148 1.04 -16.94 8.15
CA VAL A 148 1.28 -15.61 8.69
C VAL A 148 0.25 -14.65 8.13
N PRO A 149 -0.67 -14.14 8.96
CA PRO A 149 -1.60 -13.09 8.54
C PRO A 149 -0.82 -11.86 8.07
N HIS A 150 -1.14 -11.36 6.86
CA HIS A 150 -0.43 -10.22 6.24
C HIS A 150 -0.39 -8.99 7.16
N ASN A 151 -1.49 -8.71 7.85
CA ASN A 151 -1.58 -7.61 8.82
C ASN A 151 -0.53 -7.70 9.94
N ASN A 152 -0.15 -8.90 10.37
CA ASN A 152 0.84 -9.08 11.43
C ASN A 152 2.26 -8.79 10.94
N ILE A 153 2.56 -9.09 9.68
CA ILE A 153 3.83 -8.72 9.04
C ILE A 153 3.91 -7.19 8.98
N TYR A 154 2.86 -6.54 8.46
CA TYR A 154 2.77 -5.09 8.37
C TYR A 154 2.96 -4.42 9.74
N LEU A 155 2.25 -4.85 10.77
CA LEU A 155 2.36 -4.27 12.12
C LEU A 155 3.77 -4.40 12.71
N LYS A 156 4.47 -5.50 12.44
CA LYS A 156 5.87 -5.67 12.85
C LYS A 156 6.81 -4.73 12.11
N PHE A 157 6.64 -4.59 10.79
CA PHE A 157 7.42 -3.64 9.99
C PHE A 157 7.18 -2.21 10.45
N ARG A 158 5.94 -1.80 10.60
CA ARG A 158 5.56 -0.46 11.06
C ARG A 158 6.20 -0.09 12.40
N LYS A 159 6.27 -1.03 13.35
CA LYS A 159 6.95 -0.80 14.63
C LYS A 159 8.45 -0.59 14.49
N LYS A 160 9.09 -1.16 13.48
CA LYS A 160 10.55 -1.06 13.27
C LYS A 160 10.95 0.13 12.40
N THR A 161 10.16 0.46 11.42
CA THR A 161 10.53 1.47 10.42
C THR A 161 10.05 2.87 10.77
N CYS A 162 9.03 3.02 11.63
CA CYS A 162 8.51 4.31 12.13
C CYS A 162 8.35 5.39 11.04
N THR A 163 8.00 4.99 9.81
CA THR A 163 7.84 5.91 8.69
C THR A 163 6.52 6.67 8.81
N PRO A 164 6.49 7.99 8.51
CA PRO A 164 5.27 8.81 8.61
C PRO A 164 4.15 8.34 7.67
N PHE A 165 4.54 7.84 6.50
CA PHE A 165 3.64 7.33 5.47
C PHE A 165 3.96 5.87 5.20
N SER A 166 3.17 4.96 5.74
CA SER A 166 3.27 3.53 5.47
C SER A 166 1.88 2.91 5.43
N ALA A 167 1.61 2.16 4.37
CA ALA A 167 0.36 1.46 4.13
C ALA A 167 0.62 0.00 3.76
#